data_487995d0ecf6980cc49a89fb83d9851a
#
_entry.id   487995d0ecf6980cc49a89fb83d9851a
#
_cell.length_a   1.000
_cell.length_b   1.000
_cell.length_c   1.000
_cell.angle_alpha   90.00
_cell.angle_beta   90.00
_cell.angle_gamma   90.00
#
_symmetry.space_group_name_H-M   'P 1'
#
loop_
_entity.id
_entity.type
_entity.pdbx_description
1 polymer ?
#
loop_
_entity_poly.entity_id
_entity_poly.type
_entity_poly.pdbx_seq_one_letter_code
_entity_poly.pdbx_strand_id
1 'polypeptide(L)'
;MNEEQLISWVRKCIQPIGPISTRPIMQGQAIYLEGVLFAYVAGEQLWFRTDDESDLVWDAAGSEWLRGTKKDGTPTYEPYRSAPESAYTDEKEMRKWAKQGMAAGRRGKTKL
;
A
#
# COMPACT_ATOMS: atom_id res chain seq x y z
N MET A 1 -8.89 7.85 -10.83
CA MET A 1 -9.44 6.47 -10.82
C MET A 1 -10.22 6.25 -9.53
N ASN A 2 -11.41 5.65 -9.62
CA ASN A 2 -12.12 5.26 -8.41
C ASN A 2 -11.46 4.02 -7.80
N GLU A 3 -11.96 3.57 -6.65
CA GLU A 3 -11.39 2.45 -5.92
C GLU A 3 -11.27 1.18 -6.78
N GLU A 4 -12.34 0.84 -7.49
CA GLU A 4 -12.39 -0.35 -8.33
C GLU A 4 -11.40 -0.27 -9.49
N GLN A 5 -11.32 0.87 -10.15
CA GLN A 5 -10.38 1.11 -11.24
C GLN A 5 -8.95 1.06 -10.74
N LEU A 6 -8.70 1.59 -9.55
CA LEU A 6 -7.37 1.60 -8.95
C LEU A 6 -6.92 0.17 -8.60
N ILE A 7 -7.82 -0.64 -8.07
CA ILE A 7 -7.52 -2.06 -7.81
C ILE A 7 -7.21 -2.80 -9.11
N SER A 8 -7.98 -2.53 -10.17
CA SER A 8 -7.74 -3.13 -11.49
C SER A 8 -6.37 -2.73 -12.05
N TRP A 9 -5.97 -1.47 -11.84
CA TRP A 9 -4.65 -0.97 -12.24
C TRP A 9 -3.54 -1.70 -11.47
N VAL A 10 -3.69 -1.83 -10.17
CA VAL A 10 -2.72 -2.57 -9.34
C VAL A 10 -2.61 -4.02 -9.82
N ARG A 11 -3.75 -4.66 -10.07
CA ARG A 11 -3.79 -6.06 -10.52
C ARG A 11 -3.03 -6.23 -11.83
N LYS A 12 -3.25 -5.32 -12.77
CA LYS A 12 -2.57 -5.34 -14.07
C LYS A 12 -1.05 -5.18 -13.90
N CYS A 13 -0.63 -4.19 -13.12
CA CYS A 13 0.78 -3.88 -12.93
C CYS A 13 1.54 -4.97 -12.19
N ILE A 14 0.89 -5.63 -11.24
CA ILE A 14 1.53 -6.63 -10.37
C ILE A 14 1.44 -8.03 -10.98
N GLN A 15 0.62 -8.22 -12.01
CA GLN A 15 0.42 -9.53 -12.64
C GLN A 15 1.73 -10.25 -13.00
N PRO A 16 2.77 -9.60 -13.52
CA PRO A 16 4.05 -10.27 -13.77
C PRO A 16 4.73 -10.84 -12.52
N ILE A 17 4.40 -10.31 -11.33
CA ILE A 17 4.93 -10.81 -10.07
C ILE A 17 4.02 -11.92 -9.52
N GLY A 18 2.71 -11.73 -9.64
CA GLY A 18 1.73 -12.72 -9.20
C GLY A 18 0.33 -12.13 -9.08
N PRO A 19 -0.68 -12.98 -8.84
CA PRO A 19 -2.05 -12.52 -8.68
C PRO A 19 -2.25 -11.87 -7.32
N ILE A 20 -3.02 -10.79 -7.29
CA ILE A 20 -3.37 -10.13 -6.03
C ILE A 20 -4.76 -10.61 -5.56
N SER A 21 -4.98 -10.50 -4.25
CA SER A 21 -6.30 -10.66 -3.66
C SER A 21 -6.60 -9.43 -2.81
N THR A 22 -7.88 -9.19 -2.54
CA THR A 22 -8.32 -8.03 -1.77
C THR A 22 -9.27 -8.45 -0.66
N ARG A 23 -9.31 -7.64 0.40
CA ARG A 23 -10.26 -7.80 1.50
C ARG A 23 -10.76 -6.45 1.95
N PRO A 24 -12.07 -6.29 2.17
CA PRO A 24 -12.58 -5.06 2.77
C PRO A 24 -11.96 -4.86 4.16
N ILE A 25 -11.43 -3.68 4.41
CA ILE A 25 -10.87 -3.33 5.71
C ILE A 25 -11.01 -1.83 5.90
N MET A 26 -11.48 -1.43 7.08
CA MET A 26 -11.79 -0.03 7.35
C MET A 26 -12.77 0.50 6.30
N GLN A 27 -12.45 1.58 5.60
CA GLN A 27 -13.32 2.15 4.56
C GLN A 27 -12.78 1.90 3.16
N GLY A 28 -11.95 0.88 2.99
CA GLY A 28 -11.31 0.57 1.72
C GLY A 28 -11.05 -0.90 1.55
N GLN A 29 -10.00 -1.22 0.82
CA GLN A 29 -9.61 -2.59 0.51
C GLN A 29 -8.12 -2.80 0.79
N ALA A 30 -7.81 -3.83 1.58
CA ALA A 30 -6.44 -4.29 1.74
C ALA A 30 -6.07 -5.15 0.53
N ILE A 31 -4.83 -5.02 0.07
CA ILE A 31 -4.34 -5.74 -1.12
C ILE A 31 -3.21 -6.68 -0.70
N TYR A 32 -3.33 -7.94 -1.10
CA TYR A 32 -2.40 -9.01 -0.73
C TYR A 32 -1.78 -9.64 -1.96
N LEU A 33 -0.54 -10.10 -1.81
CA LEU A 33 0.14 -10.97 -2.78
C LEU A 33 0.64 -12.18 -2.00
N GLU A 34 0.17 -13.37 -2.38
CA GLU A 34 0.54 -14.62 -1.70
C GLU A 34 0.33 -14.56 -0.18
N GLY A 35 -0.78 -13.97 0.24
CA GLY A 35 -1.10 -13.83 1.65
C GLY A 35 -0.35 -12.72 2.39
N VAL A 36 0.49 -11.97 1.68
CA VAL A 36 1.24 -10.86 2.28
C VAL A 36 0.54 -9.55 1.98
N LEU A 37 0.14 -8.85 3.02
CA LEU A 37 -0.48 -7.53 2.91
C LEU A 37 0.59 -6.52 2.49
N PHE A 38 0.42 -5.87 1.33
CA PHE A 38 1.41 -4.92 0.85
C PHE A 38 0.84 -3.54 0.51
N ALA A 39 -0.47 -3.41 0.39
CA ALA A 39 -1.07 -2.14 -0.02
C ALA A 39 -2.50 -2.01 0.49
N TYR A 40 -3.01 -0.80 0.41
CA TYR A 40 -4.36 -0.45 0.83
C TYR A 40 -4.90 0.61 -0.13
N VAL A 41 -6.16 0.49 -0.51
CA VAL A 41 -6.84 1.46 -1.36
C VAL A 41 -8.04 2.00 -0.60
N ALA A 42 -8.18 3.32 -0.57
CA ALA A 42 -9.34 3.98 -0.02
C ALA A 42 -9.70 5.15 -0.92
N GLY A 43 -10.93 5.17 -1.42
CA GLY A 43 -11.36 6.18 -2.36
C GLY A 43 -10.52 6.14 -3.63
N GLU A 44 -9.88 7.25 -3.95
CA GLU A 44 -9.06 7.39 -5.16
C GLU A 44 -7.57 7.31 -4.85
N GLN A 45 -7.20 6.84 -3.67
CA GLN A 45 -5.80 6.86 -3.24
C GLN A 45 -5.29 5.48 -2.89
N LEU A 46 -4.06 5.23 -3.32
CA LEU A 46 -3.31 4.00 -3.07
C LEU A 46 -2.26 4.27 -1.99
N TRP A 47 -2.12 3.34 -1.07
CA TRP A 47 -1.18 3.38 0.04
C TRP A 47 -0.38 2.08 0.04
N PHE A 48 0.92 2.19 0.31
CA PHE A 48 1.79 1.01 0.42
C PHE A 48 2.16 0.74 1.87
N ARG A 49 2.22 -0.54 2.22
CA ARG A 49 2.66 -0.96 3.55
C ARG A 49 4.07 -0.47 3.81
N THR A 50 4.33 -0.02 5.05
CA THR A 50 5.65 0.46 5.44
C THR A 50 6.07 -0.14 6.79
N ASP A 51 7.35 0.00 7.11
CA ASP A 51 7.93 -0.29 8.40
C ASP A 51 9.15 0.62 8.56
N ASP A 52 9.85 0.51 9.70
CA ASP A 52 10.99 1.38 9.99
C ASP A 52 12.06 1.33 8.89
N GLU A 53 12.29 0.14 8.33
CA GLU A 53 13.31 -0.03 7.29
C GLU A 53 12.90 0.65 5.98
N SER A 54 11.62 0.58 5.62
CA SER A 54 11.13 1.19 4.38
C SER A 54 10.90 2.69 4.48
N ASP A 55 10.72 3.23 5.69
CA ASP A 55 10.33 4.63 5.88
C ASP A 55 11.30 5.61 5.24
N LEU A 56 12.59 5.32 5.23
CA LEU A 56 13.58 6.21 4.61
C LEU A 56 13.34 6.34 3.11
N VAL A 57 12.92 5.27 2.45
CA VAL A 57 12.62 5.29 1.02
C VAL A 57 11.39 6.16 0.76
N TRP A 58 10.35 5.99 1.57
CA TRP A 58 9.13 6.78 1.43
C TRP A 58 9.34 8.25 1.77
N ASP A 59 10.14 8.54 2.79
CA ASP A 59 10.50 9.92 3.14
C ASP A 59 11.20 10.61 1.97
N ALA A 60 12.13 9.92 1.32
CA ALA A 60 12.84 10.45 0.16
C ALA A 60 11.90 10.69 -1.02
N ALA A 61 10.84 9.91 -1.14
CA ALA A 61 9.84 10.07 -2.19
C ALA A 61 8.79 11.13 -1.86
N GLY A 62 8.81 11.69 -0.65
CA GLY A 62 7.84 12.68 -0.22
C GLY A 62 6.47 12.10 0.11
N SER A 63 6.40 10.80 0.38
CA SER A 63 5.14 10.13 0.67
C SER A 63 4.60 10.51 2.04
N GLU A 64 3.28 10.67 2.12
CA GLU A 64 2.58 10.99 3.36
C GLU A 64 2.25 9.73 4.15
N TRP A 65 2.01 9.90 5.44
CA TRP A 65 1.51 8.85 6.30
C TRP A 65 0.00 8.74 6.23
N LEU A 66 -0.52 7.52 6.29
CA LEU A 66 -1.96 7.32 6.45
C LEU A 66 -2.32 7.60 7.91
N ARG A 67 -3.24 8.53 8.12
CA ARG A 67 -3.68 8.92 9.45
C ARG A 67 -5.00 8.26 9.81
N GLY A 68 -5.09 7.78 11.03
CA GLY A 68 -6.32 7.29 11.60
C GLY A 68 -6.70 8.09 12.83
N THR A 69 -7.78 7.68 13.48
CA THR A 69 -8.26 8.32 14.68
C THR A 69 -8.72 7.25 15.66
N LYS A 70 -8.27 7.35 16.91
CA LYS A 70 -8.75 6.47 17.99
C LYS A 70 -10.17 6.86 18.38
N LYS A 71 -10.84 6.00 19.14
CA LYS A 71 -12.21 6.25 19.60
C LYS A 71 -12.33 7.54 20.41
N ASP A 72 -11.27 7.92 21.12
CA ASP A 72 -11.23 9.15 21.92
C ASP A 72 -10.88 10.40 21.12
N GLY A 73 -10.71 10.27 19.79
CA GLY A 73 -10.35 11.38 18.93
C GLY A 73 -8.86 11.60 18.76
N THR A 74 -8.01 10.81 19.42
CA THR A 74 -6.55 10.95 19.31
C THR A 74 -6.08 10.53 17.92
N PRO A 75 -5.27 11.36 17.22
CA PRO A 75 -4.71 10.97 15.92
C PRO A 75 -3.76 9.78 16.06
N THR A 76 -3.80 8.89 15.04
CA THR A 76 -2.87 7.77 14.94
C THR A 76 -2.22 7.78 13.55
N TYR A 77 -1.08 7.10 13.44
CA TYR A 77 -0.45 6.86 12.15
C TYR A 77 -0.50 5.37 11.87
N GLU A 78 -1.12 5.02 10.74
CA GLU A 78 -1.19 3.65 10.31
C GLU A 78 0.08 3.29 9.52
N PRO A 79 0.47 2.00 9.43
CA PRO A 79 1.74 1.60 8.78
C PRO A 79 1.63 1.61 7.25
N TYR A 80 1.21 2.72 6.69
CA TYR A 80 1.04 2.91 5.25
C TYR A 80 1.52 4.28 4.82
N ARG A 81 2.11 4.33 3.63
CA ARG A 81 2.61 5.55 3.01
C ARG A 81 1.93 5.77 1.66
N SER A 82 1.65 7.02 1.32
CA SER A 82 0.98 7.32 0.06
C SER A 82 1.82 6.91 -1.13
N ALA A 83 1.17 6.34 -2.15
CA ALA A 83 1.86 5.97 -3.39
C ALA A 83 2.36 7.23 -4.09
N PRO A 84 3.63 7.23 -4.55
CA PRO A 84 4.11 8.31 -5.39
C PRO A 84 3.29 8.41 -6.66
N GLU A 85 3.22 9.60 -7.23
CA GLU A 85 2.37 9.85 -8.40
C GLU A 85 2.69 8.94 -9.59
N SER A 86 3.97 8.62 -9.78
CA SER A 86 4.40 7.72 -10.84
C SER A 86 3.77 6.33 -10.77
N ALA A 87 3.37 5.89 -9.58
CA ALA A 87 2.71 4.59 -9.42
C ALA A 87 1.32 4.54 -10.09
N TYR A 88 0.70 5.69 -10.28
CA TYR A 88 -0.63 5.75 -10.89
C TYR A 88 -0.59 5.76 -12.42
N THR A 89 0.57 5.96 -13.03
CA THR A 89 0.69 6.18 -14.47
C THR A 89 1.68 5.26 -15.17
N ASP A 90 2.58 4.59 -14.43
CA ASP A 90 3.66 3.80 -15.00
C ASP A 90 3.71 2.43 -14.34
N GLU A 91 3.60 1.36 -15.14
CA GLU A 91 3.57 -0.01 -14.62
C GLU A 91 4.87 -0.39 -13.91
N LYS A 92 6.02 0.04 -14.44
CA LYS A 92 7.32 -0.27 -13.83
C LYS A 92 7.49 0.44 -12.50
N GLU A 93 7.04 1.69 -12.42
CA GLU A 93 7.07 2.46 -11.18
C GLU A 93 6.13 1.85 -10.14
N MET A 94 4.94 1.43 -10.56
CA MET A 94 4.02 0.73 -9.67
C MET A 94 4.71 -0.49 -9.06
N ARG A 95 5.35 -1.34 -9.87
CA ARG A 95 6.03 -2.53 -9.37
C ARG A 95 7.19 -2.19 -8.43
N LYS A 96 7.96 -1.15 -8.77
CA LYS A 96 9.06 -0.67 -7.93
C LYS A 96 8.58 -0.31 -6.52
N TRP A 97 7.54 0.51 -6.44
CA TRP A 97 6.99 0.93 -5.15
C TRP A 97 6.28 -0.20 -4.42
N ALA A 98 5.55 -1.03 -5.16
CA ALA A 98 4.87 -2.19 -4.58
C ALA A 98 5.85 -3.16 -3.92
N LYS A 99 7.05 -3.33 -4.48
CA LYS A 99 8.08 -4.20 -3.89
C LYS A 99 8.51 -3.71 -2.52
N GLN A 100 8.53 -2.41 -2.28
CA GLN A 100 8.80 -1.86 -0.94
C GLN A 100 7.68 -2.27 0.02
N GLY A 101 6.43 -2.15 -0.41
CA GLY A 101 5.29 -2.57 0.40
C GLY A 101 5.31 -4.07 0.69
N MET A 102 5.66 -4.88 -0.31
CA MET A 102 5.76 -6.34 -0.16
C MET A 102 6.86 -6.72 0.84
N ALA A 103 8.01 -6.05 0.76
CA ALA A 103 9.12 -6.29 1.67
C ALA A 103 8.73 -5.95 3.12
N ALA A 104 8.08 -4.82 3.32
CA ALA A 104 7.58 -4.42 4.64
C ALA A 104 6.55 -5.43 5.17
N GLY A 105 5.63 -5.86 4.31
CA GLY A 105 4.63 -6.86 4.68
C GLY A 105 5.23 -8.19 5.09
N ARG A 106 6.26 -8.64 4.38
CA ARG A 106 6.97 -9.89 4.72
C ARG A 106 7.70 -9.77 6.06
N ARG A 107 8.36 -8.64 6.30
CA ARG A 107 9.05 -8.41 7.58
C ARG A 107 8.06 -8.40 8.75
N GLY A 108 6.91 -7.77 8.57
CA GLY A 108 5.86 -7.75 9.57
C GLY A 108 5.33 -9.13 9.87
N LYS A 109 5.21 -9.99 8.86
CA LYS A 109 4.72 -11.35 9.02
C LYS A 109 5.72 -12.24 9.77
N THR A 110 7.02 -12.02 9.55
CA THR A 110 8.08 -12.79 10.21
C THR A 110 8.27 -12.41 11.67
N LYS A 111 7.88 -11.20 12.07
CA LYS A 111 8.01 -10.73 13.46
C LYS A 111 6.94 -11.31 14.38
N LEU A 112 5.94 -11.95 13.82
CA LEU A 112 4.90 -12.61 14.60
C LEU A 112 5.35 -14.04 14.95
#